data_b0788d86621b37e3d9e499159465ffea
#
_entry.id   b0788d86621b37e3d9e499159465ffea
#
_cell.length_a   1.000
_cell.length_b   1.000
_cell.length_c   1.000
_cell.angle_alpha   90.00
_cell.angle_beta   90.00
_cell.angle_gamma   90.00
#
_symmetry.space_group_name_H-M   'P 1'
#
loop_
_entity.id
_entity.type
_entity.pdbx_description
1 polymer ?
#
loop_
_entity_poly.entity_id
_entity_poly.type
_entity_poly.pdbx_seq_one_letter_code
_entity_poly.pdbx_strand_id
1 'polypeptide(L)'
;AKGSEEAKQFDSFALDSISEIAEVVLAHEKTEAKDPRQAYGALQDAMAYIVRAFRDLPKHVYFTAKCEKTADETGRLLYAPAMPGNKLAQSLPYFFDEVLAMRVERDEDGNTQRALLTSSDGLWQAKDRSGRLDAWESADLGEIIKKIGGAR
;
A
#
# COMPACT_ATOMS: atom_id res chain seq x y z
N ALA A 1 10.10 9.86 -16.59
CA ALA A 1 11.49 9.76 -16.15
C ALA A 1 12.07 8.48 -16.73
N LYS A 2 13.13 8.58 -17.54
CA LYS A 2 13.90 7.42 -17.96
C LYS A 2 14.64 6.94 -16.71
N GLY A 3 14.30 5.76 -16.20
CA GLY A 3 15.02 5.16 -15.08
C GLY A 3 16.51 5.15 -15.34
N SER A 4 17.32 5.25 -14.29
CA SER A 4 18.77 5.11 -14.40
C SER A 4 19.11 3.75 -15.04
N GLU A 5 20.25 3.63 -15.69
CA GLU A 5 20.72 2.33 -16.22
C GLU A 5 20.78 1.27 -15.12
N GLU A 6 21.09 1.68 -13.88
CA GLU A 6 21.07 0.81 -12.71
C GLU A 6 19.67 0.25 -12.42
N ALA A 7 18.62 1.06 -12.56
CA ALA A 7 17.25 0.61 -12.31
C ALA A 7 16.75 -0.43 -13.33
N LYS A 8 17.32 -0.47 -14.52
CA LYS A 8 16.93 -1.42 -15.57
C LYS A 8 17.27 -2.87 -15.24
N GLN A 9 18.27 -3.09 -14.41
CA GLN A 9 18.73 -4.44 -14.03
C GLN A 9 17.83 -5.13 -12.98
N PHE A 10 16.92 -4.40 -12.34
CA PHE A 10 16.02 -4.95 -11.32
C PHE A 10 14.65 -5.25 -11.91
N ASP A 11 14.07 -6.39 -11.53
CA ASP A 11 12.72 -6.81 -11.93
C ASP A 11 11.63 -6.28 -11.02
N SER A 12 12.00 -5.81 -9.84
CA SER A 12 11.07 -5.30 -8.84
C SER A 12 11.62 -4.08 -8.10
N PHE A 13 10.71 -3.25 -7.59
CA PHE A 13 11.02 -2.10 -6.75
C PHE A 13 10.20 -2.12 -5.47
N ALA A 14 10.82 -1.70 -4.39
CA ALA A 14 10.16 -1.49 -3.10
C ALA A 14 10.27 -0.03 -2.68
N LEU A 15 9.18 0.54 -2.17
CA LEU A 15 9.18 1.83 -1.49
C LEU A 15 8.78 1.62 -0.02
N ASP A 16 9.71 1.94 0.88
CA ASP A 16 9.52 1.83 2.33
C ASP A 16 9.73 3.19 2.98
N SER A 17 8.65 3.86 3.37
CA SER A 17 7.24 3.56 3.27
C SER A 17 6.49 4.69 2.55
N ILE A 18 5.37 4.36 1.93
CA ILE A 18 4.52 5.38 1.29
C ILE A 18 3.92 6.35 2.32
N SER A 19 3.70 5.89 3.56
CA SER A 19 3.23 6.74 4.65
C SER A 19 4.24 7.85 4.96
N GLU A 20 5.53 7.53 5.04
CA GLU A 20 6.60 8.50 5.28
C GLU A 20 6.74 9.49 4.12
N ILE A 21 6.68 8.99 2.89
CA ILE A 21 6.69 9.86 1.70
C ILE A 21 5.55 10.87 1.77
N ALA A 22 4.34 10.43 2.13
CA ALA A 22 3.19 11.30 2.24
C ALA A 22 3.33 12.35 3.36
N GLU A 23 3.94 11.98 4.50
CA GLU A 23 4.22 12.91 5.60
C GLU A 23 5.22 14.00 5.17
N VAL A 24 6.29 13.62 4.48
CA VAL A 24 7.31 14.55 3.96
C VAL A 24 6.71 15.50 2.94
N VAL A 25 5.91 14.98 1.98
CA VAL A 25 5.22 15.80 0.98
C VAL A 25 4.28 16.79 1.67
N LEU A 26 3.47 16.35 2.64
CA LEU A 26 2.57 17.25 3.36
C LEU A 26 3.33 18.33 4.13
N ALA A 27 4.44 17.99 4.76
CA ALA A 27 5.27 18.96 5.47
C ALA A 27 5.78 20.05 4.53
N HIS A 28 6.25 19.68 3.34
CA HIS A 28 6.67 20.61 2.29
C HIS A 28 5.51 21.50 1.82
N GLU A 29 4.39 20.89 1.43
CA GLU A 29 3.22 21.63 0.93
C GLU A 29 2.65 22.63 1.95
N LYS A 30 2.75 22.33 3.25
CA LYS A 30 2.37 23.27 4.31
C LYS A 30 3.25 24.50 4.38
N THR A 31 4.49 24.45 3.94
CA THR A 31 5.38 25.64 3.92
C THR A 31 5.04 26.56 2.74
N GLU A 32 4.52 26.01 1.64
CA GLU A 32 4.21 26.74 0.43
C GLU A 32 2.77 27.26 0.40
N ALA A 33 1.85 26.57 1.05
CA ALA A 33 0.42 26.87 1.00
C ALA A 33 0.04 28.02 1.95
N LYS A 34 -0.79 28.94 1.46
CA LYS A 34 -1.41 30.00 2.27
C LYS A 34 -2.57 29.49 3.13
N ASP A 35 -3.20 28.38 2.73
CA ASP A 35 -4.33 27.75 3.41
C ASP A 35 -4.00 26.27 3.61
N PRO A 36 -4.16 25.73 4.84
CA PRO A 36 -3.93 24.30 5.09
C PRO A 36 -4.70 23.34 4.17
N ARG A 37 -5.89 23.74 3.70
CA ARG A 37 -6.70 22.94 2.76
C ARG A 37 -6.00 22.76 1.41
N GLN A 38 -5.27 23.77 0.95
CA GLN A 38 -4.51 23.70 -0.30
C GLN A 38 -3.36 22.69 -0.19
N ALA A 39 -2.67 22.64 0.96
CA ALA A 39 -1.60 21.67 1.22
C ALA A 39 -2.10 20.22 1.13
N TYR A 40 -3.29 19.92 1.66
CA TYR A 40 -3.88 18.57 1.53
C TYR A 40 -4.32 18.25 0.10
N GLY A 41 -4.78 19.23 -0.67
CA GLY A 41 -5.06 19.06 -2.10
C GLY A 41 -3.81 18.72 -2.88
N ALA A 42 -2.74 19.52 -2.72
CA ALA A 42 -1.45 19.31 -3.35
C ALA A 42 -0.83 17.95 -2.97
N LEU A 43 -0.94 17.55 -1.69
CA LEU A 43 -0.56 16.21 -1.24
C LEU A 43 -1.26 15.11 -2.04
N GLN A 44 -2.58 15.19 -2.22
CA GLN A 44 -3.34 14.18 -2.96
C GLN A 44 -2.86 14.06 -4.40
N ASP A 45 -2.64 15.19 -5.07
CA ASP A 45 -2.16 15.21 -6.45
C ASP A 45 -0.75 14.65 -6.57
N ALA A 46 0.16 15.05 -5.67
CA ALA A 46 1.53 14.56 -5.64
C ALA A 46 1.59 13.04 -5.38
N MET A 47 0.85 12.54 -4.39
CA MET A 47 0.82 11.11 -4.08
C MET A 47 0.20 10.28 -5.19
N ALA A 48 -0.90 10.77 -5.81
CA ALA A 48 -1.50 10.12 -6.96
C ALA A 48 -0.52 10.04 -8.15
N TYR A 49 0.26 11.11 -8.37
CA TYR A 49 1.30 11.12 -9.40
C TYR A 49 2.40 10.09 -9.10
N ILE A 50 2.94 10.09 -7.89
CA ILE A 50 3.99 9.15 -7.48
C ILE A 50 3.52 7.70 -7.65
N VAL A 51 2.36 7.35 -7.10
CA VAL A 51 1.84 5.98 -7.17
C VAL A 51 1.63 5.54 -8.62
N ARG A 52 1.02 6.39 -9.47
CA ARG A 52 0.82 6.06 -10.88
C ARG A 52 2.14 5.90 -11.62
N ALA A 53 3.13 6.75 -11.35
CA ALA A 53 4.44 6.69 -12.00
C ALA A 53 5.15 5.35 -11.73
N PHE A 54 5.01 4.80 -10.53
CA PHE A 54 5.56 3.48 -10.20
C PHE A 54 4.68 2.33 -10.70
N ARG A 55 3.35 2.43 -10.52
CA ARG A 55 2.40 1.41 -10.99
C ARG A 55 2.52 1.14 -12.49
N ASP A 56 2.75 2.18 -13.27
CA ASP A 56 2.80 2.11 -14.74
C ASP A 56 4.17 1.62 -15.26
N LEU A 57 5.10 1.25 -14.37
CA LEU A 57 6.34 0.59 -14.75
C LEU A 57 6.07 -0.87 -15.16
N PRO A 58 6.76 -1.40 -16.17
CA PRO A 58 6.68 -2.82 -16.53
C PRO A 58 7.53 -3.68 -15.57
N LYS A 59 7.29 -3.53 -14.28
CA LYS A 59 8.04 -4.14 -13.17
C LYS A 59 7.08 -4.49 -12.04
N HIS A 60 7.49 -5.39 -11.16
CA HIS A 60 6.78 -5.57 -9.90
C HIS A 60 7.13 -4.42 -8.95
N VAL A 61 6.10 -3.75 -8.45
CA VAL A 61 6.28 -2.64 -7.51
C VAL A 61 5.47 -2.91 -6.26
N TYR A 62 6.09 -2.79 -5.11
CA TYR A 62 5.38 -2.85 -3.84
C TYR A 62 5.75 -1.69 -2.92
N PHE A 63 4.77 -1.28 -2.14
CA PHE A 63 4.91 -0.23 -1.17
C PHE A 63 4.60 -0.79 0.21
N THR A 64 5.42 -0.46 1.19
CA THR A 64 5.05 -0.64 2.57
C THR A 64 4.29 0.58 3.06
N ALA A 65 3.42 0.40 4.04
CA ALA A 65 2.70 1.48 4.71
C ALA A 65 2.61 1.20 6.20
N LYS A 66 2.66 2.26 7.01
CA LYS A 66 2.25 2.18 8.42
C LYS A 66 0.78 1.74 8.45
N CYS A 67 0.40 1.00 9.47
CA CYS A 67 -1.00 0.61 9.68
C CYS A 67 -1.60 1.45 10.81
N GLU A 68 -2.78 1.98 10.58
CA GLU A 68 -3.53 2.71 11.62
C GLU A 68 -4.99 2.28 11.66
N LYS A 69 -5.64 2.55 12.80
CA LYS A 69 -7.07 2.36 12.96
C LYS A 69 -7.79 3.62 12.47
N THR A 70 -8.61 3.46 11.44
CA THR A 70 -9.36 4.56 10.81
C THR A 70 -10.84 4.20 10.67
N ALA A 71 -11.68 5.20 10.37
CA ALA A 71 -13.08 4.97 10.06
C ALA A 71 -13.30 4.94 8.55
N ASP A 72 -14.09 3.98 8.07
CA ASP A 72 -14.57 3.96 6.69
C ASP A 72 -15.71 5.00 6.48
N GLU A 73 -16.24 5.08 5.26
CA GLU A 73 -17.31 6.02 4.90
C GLU A 73 -18.60 5.80 5.71
N THR A 74 -18.80 4.61 6.28
CA THR A 74 -19.96 4.26 7.11
C THR A 74 -19.72 4.50 8.61
N GLY A 75 -18.51 4.93 8.98
CA GLY A 75 -18.08 5.11 10.37
C GLY A 75 -17.59 3.84 11.06
N ARG A 76 -17.48 2.71 10.34
CA ARG A 76 -16.94 1.47 10.90
C ARG A 76 -15.43 1.57 11.03
N LEU A 77 -14.91 1.21 12.20
CA LEU A 77 -13.47 1.21 12.47
C LEU A 77 -12.79 0.00 11.83
N LEU A 78 -11.71 0.26 11.11
CA LEU A 78 -10.88 -0.78 10.49
C LEU A 78 -9.40 -0.38 10.52
N TYR A 79 -8.53 -1.36 10.37
CA TYR A 79 -7.10 -1.14 10.19
C TYR A 79 -6.81 -0.98 8.69
N ALA A 80 -6.12 0.09 8.34
CA ALA A 80 -5.81 0.46 6.96
C ALA A 80 -4.43 1.12 6.85
N PRO A 81 -3.87 1.30 5.65
CA PRO A 81 -2.66 2.08 5.46
C PRO A 81 -2.80 3.51 6.00
N ALA A 82 -1.88 3.90 6.87
CA ALA A 82 -1.83 5.24 7.45
C ALA A 82 -1.43 6.28 6.40
N MET A 83 -2.28 7.27 6.20
CA MET A 83 -2.03 8.38 5.27
C MET A 83 -2.47 9.71 5.88
N PRO A 84 -1.73 10.81 5.66
CA PRO A 84 -2.19 12.12 6.05
C PRO A 84 -3.47 12.51 5.29
N GLY A 85 -4.57 12.68 6.02
CA GLY A 85 -5.86 13.08 5.48
C GLY A 85 -6.72 11.93 4.97
N ASN A 86 -8.00 11.95 5.38
CA ASN A 86 -8.97 10.87 5.14
C ASN A 86 -9.16 10.51 3.66
N LYS A 87 -9.19 11.53 2.78
CA LYS A 87 -9.39 11.29 1.34
C LYS A 87 -8.28 10.45 0.73
N LEU A 88 -7.00 10.74 1.09
CA LEU A 88 -5.88 9.98 0.57
C LEU A 88 -5.90 8.55 1.11
N ALA A 89 -6.14 8.37 2.41
CA ALA A 89 -6.25 7.04 3.02
C ALA A 89 -7.33 6.18 2.36
N GLN A 90 -8.50 6.75 2.06
CA GLN A 90 -9.60 6.04 1.41
C GLN A 90 -9.33 5.72 -0.05
N SER A 91 -8.66 6.61 -0.80
CA SER A 91 -8.42 6.43 -2.23
C SER A 91 -7.20 5.57 -2.55
N LEU A 92 -6.22 5.52 -1.66
CA LEU A 92 -4.95 4.84 -1.90
C LEU A 92 -5.10 3.36 -2.32
N PRO A 93 -5.92 2.53 -1.66
CA PRO A 93 -6.06 1.11 -2.02
C PRO A 93 -6.57 0.85 -3.43
N TYR A 94 -7.24 1.83 -4.04
CA TYR A 94 -7.74 1.69 -5.42
C TYR A 94 -6.65 1.72 -6.48
N PHE A 95 -5.47 2.26 -6.16
CA PHE A 95 -4.35 2.32 -7.10
C PHE A 95 -3.62 1.00 -7.25
N PHE A 96 -3.76 0.08 -6.29
CA PHE A 96 -3.02 -1.18 -6.23
C PHE A 96 -3.88 -2.35 -6.70
N ASP A 97 -3.24 -3.35 -7.29
CA ASP A 97 -3.91 -4.60 -7.62
C ASP A 97 -4.13 -5.43 -6.36
N GLU A 98 -3.11 -5.49 -5.50
CA GLU A 98 -3.15 -6.21 -4.24
C GLU A 98 -2.95 -5.24 -3.07
N VAL A 99 -3.70 -5.43 -2.01
CA VAL A 99 -3.53 -4.77 -0.70
C VAL A 99 -3.46 -5.86 0.34
N LEU A 100 -2.30 -6.02 0.96
CA LEU A 100 -1.99 -7.13 1.85
C LEU A 100 -1.77 -6.60 3.26
N ALA A 101 -2.51 -7.12 4.23
CA ALA A 101 -2.31 -6.76 5.61
C ALA A 101 -1.43 -7.82 6.31
N MET A 102 -0.23 -7.43 6.71
CA MET A 102 0.64 -8.31 7.45
C MET A 102 0.11 -8.51 8.87
N ARG A 103 -0.09 -9.76 9.25
CA ARG A 103 -0.56 -10.17 10.56
C ARG A 103 0.49 -11.05 11.22
N VAL A 104 0.51 -10.98 12.54
CA VAL A 104 1.30 -11.85 13.37
C VAL A 104 0.33 -12.73 14.14
N GLU A 105 0.33 -14.01 13.80
CA GLU A 105 -0.52 -15.01 14.44
C GLU A 105 0.35 -15.95 15.30
N ARG A 106 -0.25 -16.58 16.30
CA ARG A 106 0.38 -17.66 17.07
C ARG A 106 -0.26 -18.97 16.67
N ASP A 107 0.58 -19.96 16.36
CA ASP A 107 0.11 -21.33 16.16
C ASP A 107 -0.29 -22.00 17.50
N GLU A 108 -0.80 -23.22 17.41
CA GLU A 108 -1.24 -24.00 18.56
C GLU A 108 -0.10 -24.31 19.55
N ASP A 109 1.13 -24.34 19.07
CA ASP A 109 2.35 -24.57 19.87
C ASP A 109 2.91 -23.27 20.47
N GLY A 110 2.29 -22.11 20.17
CA GLY A 110 2.68 -20.78 20.66
C GLY A 110 3.78 -20.12 19.85
N ASN A 111 4.22 -20.71 18.73
CA ASN A 111 5.19 -20.07 17.83
C ASN A 111 4.55 -18.92 17.08
N THR A 112 5.34 -17.89 16.85
CA THR A 112 4.89 -16.72 16.11
C THR A 112 5.08 -16.92 14.61
N GLN A 113 4.00 -16.82 13.85
CA GLN A 113 4.01 -16.86 12.40
C GLN A 113 3.56 -15.50 11.83
N ARG A 114 4.18 -15.12 10.72
CA ARG A 114 3.72 -13.96 9.91
C ARG A 114 2.94 -14.47 8.74
N ALA A 115 1.76 -13.88 8.53
CA ALA A 115 0.89 -14.18 7.41
C ALA A 115 0.37 -12.88 6.78
N LEU A 116 -0.01 -12.96 5.52
CA LEU A 116 -0.62 -11.86 4.78
C LEU A 116 -2.10 -12.15 4.57
N LEU A 117 -2.95 -11.31 5.15
CA LEU A 117 -4.37 -11.30 4.86
C LEU A 117 -4.55 -10.63 3.48
N THR A 118 -5.25 -11.30 2.58
CA THR A 118 -5.44 -10.90 1.19
C THR A 118 -6.85 -10.40 0.88
N SER A 119 -7.81 -10.76 1.73
CA SER A 119 -9.21 -10.34 1.65
C SER A 119 -9.63 -9.66 2.94
N SER A 120 -10.42 -8.59 2.84
CA SER A 120 -10.89 -7.90 4.03
C SER A 120 -11.76 -8.82 4.90
N ASP A 121 -11.41 -8.89 6.18
CA ASP A 121 -12.16 -9.63 7.21
C ASP A 121 -13.18 -8.75 7.97
N GLY A 122 -13.37 -7.51 7.49
CA GLY A 122 -14.24 -6.53 8.14
C GLY A 122 -13.54 -5.71 9.24
N LEU A 123 -12.34 -6.08 9.66
CA LEU A 123 -11.51 -5.35 10.60
C LEU A 123 -10.22 -4.82 9.95
N TRP A 124 -9.69 -5.54 8.98
CA TRP A 124 -8.48 -5.17 8.25
C TRP A 124 -8.80 -4.94 6.79
N GLN A 125 -8.28 -3.85 6.25
CA GLN A 125 -8.38 -3.57 4.83
C GLN A 125 -7.38 -4.43 4.06
N ALA A 126 -7.90 -5.28 3.18
CA ALA A 126 -7.11 -6.09 2.27
C ALA A 126 -7.89 -6.28 0.97
N LYS A 127 -7.20 -6.58 -0.11
CA LYS A 127 -7.78 -6.77 -1.44
C LYS A 127 -6.88 -7.67 -2.28
N ASP A 128 -7.46 -8.64 -2.95
CA ASP A 128 -6.87 -9.40 -4.05
C ASP A 128 -7.69 -9.17 -5.32
N ARG A 129 -7.10 -8.49 -6.29
CA ARG A 129 -7.73 -8.24 -7.59
C ARG A 129 -7.55 -9.41 -8.53
N SER A 130 -6.53 -10.22 -8.33
CA SER A 130 -6.25 -11.39 -9.17
C SER A 130 -7.28 -12.50 -9.00
N GLY A 131 -7.90 -12.61 -7.82
CA GLY A 131 -8.77 -13.69 -7.42
C GLY A 131 -8.08 -15.05 -7.32
N ARG A 132 -6.75 -15.05 -7.16
CA ARG A 132 -5.91 -16.26 -7.14
C ARG A 132 -5.28 -16.55 -5.79
N LEU A 133 -5.38 -15.61 -4.86
CA LEU A 133 -4.83 -15.76 -3.54
C LEU A 133 -5.85 -16.42 -2.61
N ASP A 134 -5.35 -17.25 -1.69
CA ASP A 134 -6.13 -17.70 -0.56
C ASP A 134 -6.36 -16.53 0.41
N ALA A 135 -7.35 -16.62 1.31
CA ALA A 135 -7.63 -15.54 2.27
C ALA A 135 -6.42 -15.20 3.15
N TRP A 136 -5.54 -16.16 3.36
CA TRP A 136 -4.27 -16.02 4.07
C TRP A 136 -3.14 -16.62 3.24
N GLU A 137 -2.06 -15.87 3.11
CA GLU A 137 -0.85 -16.29 2.40
C GLU A 137 0.37 -16.22 3.32
N SER A 138 1.39 -17.00 2.98
CA SER A 138 2.70 -16.84 3.62
C SER A 138 3.25 -15.45 3.35
N ALA A 139 4.05 -14.92 4.28
CA ALA A 139 4.68 -13.60 4.13
C ALA A 139 5.89 -13.68 3.16
N ASP A 140 5.66 -14.23 1.98
CA ASP A 140 6.63 -14.37 0.88
C ASP A 140 6.05 -13.75 -0.39
N LEU A 141 6.56 -12.56 -0.76
CA LEU A 141 6.11 -11.86 -1.95
C LEU A 141 6.44 -12.60 -3.25
N GLY A 142 7.49 -13.42 -3.26
CA GLY A 142 7.85 -14.23 -4.43
C GLY A 142 6.80 -15.30 -4.71
N GLU A 143 6.29 -15.96 -3.67
CA GLU A 143 5.20 -16.94 -3.81
C GLU A 143 3.89 -16.26 -4.24
N ILE A 144 3.58 -15.09 -3.69
CA ILE A 144 2.41 -14.30 -4.09
C ILE A 144 2.49 -13.92 -5.56
N ILE A 145 3.62 -13.39 -6.01
CA ILE A 145 3.83 -13.01 -7.42
C ILE A 145 3.64 -14.22 -8.35
N LYS A 146 4.16 -15.39 -7.98
CA LYS A 146 3.96 -16.63 -8.76
C LYS A 146 2.49 -17.02 -8.86
N LYS A 147 1.74 -16.97 -7.74
CA LYS A 147 0.30 -17.27 -7.71
C LYS A 147 -0.48 -16.29 -8.59
N ILE A 148 -0.23 -14.98 -8.46
CA ILE A 148 -0.91 -13.92 -9.23
C ILE A 148 -0.59 -14.05 -10.72
N GLY A 149 0.69 -14.24 -11.07
CA GLY A 149 1.14 -14.33 -12.44
C GLY A 149 0.54 -15.52 -13.18
N GLY A 150 0.21 -16.59 -12.48
CA GLY A 150 -0.23 -17.86 -13.05
C GLY A 150 0.86 -18.49 -13.92
N ALA A 151 0.83 -19.77 -14.10
CA ALA A 151 1.55 -20.38 -15.20
C ALA A 151 0.87 -19.93 -16.52
N ARG A 152 1.54 -19.07 -17.28
CA ARG A 152 1.21 -18.87 -18.68
C ARG A 152 1.74 -20.03 -19.48
#